data_b0a1d465f4c49c8df44dbf7091158a22
#
_entry.id   b0a1d465f4c49c8df44dbf7091158a22
#
_cell.length_a   1.000
_cell.length_b   1.000
_cell.length_c   1.000
_cell.angle_alpha   90.00
_cell.angle_beta   90.00
_cell.angle_gamma   90.00
#
_symmetry.space_group_name_H-M   'P 1'
#
loop_
_entity.id
_entity.type
_entity.pdbx_description
1 polymer ?
#
loop_
_entity_poly.entity_id
_entity_poly.type
_entity_poly.pdbx_seq_one_letter_code
_entity_poly.pdbx_strand_id
1 'polypeptide(L)'
;MKIKKLQLETVKFATIDGNRDVDTKRLMKVIKKDGRVFVPILVVEYQDIQDKDVVLYDLRTKQRLENPSKDYYVIVDGQHRSMCALQLYEEMKNEGSDVRFTDFIYANVMEDEEIQESDIIARIMDINSTTRCWASKDYIKSAYTHNPEDETLIAVKLCTQLGFSISNTGRYLCNNHKALTPMVLSRFTANEGDLPESNPRKALEILRMLVDTGFCNNFLKKRYLAEEIVIKRNCDCLDAFLNSLCRLDSATVKMIEGLTPQDCDSHKIRTIVQEFDKILSDEESTKCFVPDLSDKRFNENIAFFKKLAEELKSTKKEKKTRKSKKNIEECTVDDVKLK
;
A
#
# COMPACT_ATOMS: atom_id res chain seq x y z
N MET A 1 0.73 -5.98 -33.59
CA MET A 1 1.07 -6.84 -32.44
C MET A 1 1.34 -8.24 -32.94
N LYS A 2 2.59 -8.66 -33.01
CA LYS A 2 2.96 -10.04 -33.33
C LYS A 2 3.24 -10.77 -32.02
N ILE A 3 2.40 -11.75 -31.70
CA ILE A 3 2.55 -12.55 -30.50
C ILE A 3 3.48 -13.71 -30.82
N LYS A 4 4.71 -13.69 -30.30
CA LYS A 4 5.63 -14.83 -30.37
C LYS A 4 5.38 -15.78 -29.20
N LYS A 5 5.28 -17.09 -29.49
CA LYS A 5 5.37 -18.12 -28.45
C LYS A 5 6.82 -18.24 -28.02
N LEU A 6 7.10 -17.99 -26.75
CA LEU A 6 8.40 -18.27 -26.14
C LEU A 6 8.58 -19.74 -25.86
N GLN A 7 9.73 -20.27 -26.21
CA GLN A 7 10.23 -21.53 -25.66
C GLN A 7 10.99 -21.22 -24.38
N LEU A 8 10.40 -21.52 -23.23
CA LEU A 8 10.79 -20.98 -21.91
C LEU A 8 11.91 -21.76 -21.21
N GLU A 9 12.62 -22.64 -21.88
CA GLU A 9 13.56 -23.58 -21.22
C GLU A 9 14.80 -22.88 -20.62
N THR A 10 15.17 -21.70 -21.15
CA THR A 10 16.37 -20.96 -20.73
C THR A 10 16.09 -19.53 -20.28
N VAL A 11 14.83 -19.16 -20.15
CA VAL A 11 14.42 -17.77 -19.99
C VAL A 11 14.30 -17.42 -18.50
N LYS A 12 14.80 -16.24 -18.14
CA LYS A 12 14.62 -15.65 -16.83
C LYS A 12 13.48 -14.63 -16.87
N PHE A 13 12.74 -14.55 -15.79
CA PHE A 13 11.62 -13.60 -15.68
C PHE A 13 11.89 -12.54 -14.62
N ALA A 14 11.57 -11.30 -14.96
CA ALA A 14 11.59 -10.17 -14.03
C ALA A 14 10.19 -9.57 -13.87
N THR A 15 9.99 -8.93 -12.74
CA THR A 15 8.80 -8.12 -12.44
C THR A 15 9.20 -6.67 -12.25
N ILE A 16 8.32 -5.73 -12.63
CA ILE A 16 8.56 -4.30 -12.47
C ILE A 16 8.12 -3.85 -11.08
N ASP A 17 8.90 -2.98 -10.44
CA ASP A 17 8.46 -2.25 -9.24
C ASP A 17 7.25 -1.36 -9.60
N GLY A 18 6.41 -1.06 -8.61
CA GLY A 18 5.15 -0.34 -8.87
C GLY A 18 3.99 -1.23 -9.29
N ASN A 19 4.22 -2.47 -9.73
CA ASN A 19 3.15 -3.42 -9.95
C ASN A 19 2.52 -3.87 -8.61
N ARG A 20 1.29 -4.39 -8.65
CA ARG A 20 0.57 -4.82 -7.44
C ARG A 20 1.26 -6.01 -6.76
N ASP A 21 1.05 -6.14 -5.45
CA ASP A 21 1.58 -7.28 -4.69
C ASP A 21 0.96 -8.59 -5.15
N VAL A 22 1.79 -9.63 -5.24
CA VAL A 22 1.37 -10.95 -5.70
C VAL A 22 0.62 -11.69 -4.59
N ASP A 23 -0.64 -12.09 -4.85
CA ASP A 23 -1.42 -13.02 -4.03
C ASP A 23 -1.74 -14.29 -4.81
N THR A 24 -1.03 -15.36 -4.52
CA THR A 24 -1.17 -16.65 -5.21
C THR A 24 -2.20 -17.60 -4.61
N LYS A 25 -2.71 -17.34 -3.39
CA LYS A 25 -3.48 -18.30 -2.60
C LYS A 25 -4.73 -18.86 -3.30
N ARG A 26 -5.53 -18.00 -3.92
CA ARG A 26 -6.74 -18.41 -4.63
C ARG A 26 -6.41 -19.11 -5.95
N LEU A 27 -5.50 -18.50 -6.70
CA LEU A 27 -5.13 -18.95 -8.02
C LEU A 27 -4.40 -20.31 -7.95
N MET A 28 -3.52 -20.48 -6.95
CA MET A 28 -2.79 -21.73 -6.74
C MET A 28 -3.73 -22.93 -6.54
N LYS A 29 -4.85 -22.77 -5.83
CA LYS A 29 -5.85 -23.84 -5.67
C LYS A 29 -6.42 -24.33 -7.01
N VAL A 30 -6.66 -23.39 -7.93
CA VAL A 30 -7.18 -23.72 -9.26
C VAL A 30 -6.09 -24.35 -10.11
N ILE A 31 -4.90 -23.74 -10.14
CA ILE A 31 -3.77 -24.21 -10.96
C ILE A 31 -3.32 -25.61 -10.53
N LYS A 32 -3.26 -25.90 -9.22
CA LYS A 32 -2.95 -27.26 -8.72
C LYS A 32 -3.98 -28.30 -9.17
N LYS A 33 -5.26 -27.93 -9.25
CA LYS A 33 -6.31 -28.81 -9.75
C LYS A 33 -6.14 -29.10 -11.23
N ASP A 34 -5.79 -28.08 -12.01
CA ASP A 34 -5.69 -28.14 -13.46
C ASP A 34 -4.30 -28.60 -13.94
N GLY A 35 -3.31 -28.60 -13.05
CA GLY A 35 -1.91 -28.98 -13.30
C GLY A 35 -1.11 -27.97 -14.12
N ARG A 36 -1.73 -26.87 -14.58
CA ARG A 36 -1.07 -25.84 -15.41
C ARG A 36 -1.85 -24.52 -15.47
N VAL A 37 -1.21 -23.49 -16.01
CA VAL A 37 -1.82 -22.20 -16.33
C VAL A 37 -2.27 -22.19 -17.79
N PHE A 38 -3.58 -22.07 -18.04
CA PHE A 38 -4.14 -22.06 -19.40
C PHE A 38 -4.01 -20.74 -20.14
N VAL A 39 -4.06 -19.63 -19.39
CA VAL A 39 -4.00 -18.28 -19.98
C VAL A 39 -2.54 -17.83 -20.06
N PRO A 40 -2.00 -17.55 -21.26
CA PRO A 40 -0.63 -17.09 -21.42
C PRO A 40 -0.36 -15.82 -20.60
N ILE A 41 0.89 -15.64 -20.18
CA ILE A 41 1.37 -14.37 -19.64
C ILE A 41 1.80 -13.47 -20.79
N LEU A 42 1.84 -12.15 -20.54
CA LEU A 42 2.35 -11.17 -21.48
C LEU A 42 3.69 -10.67 -20.97
N VAL A 43 4.70 -10.69 -21.83
CA VAL A 43 6.06 -10.28 -21.48
C VAL A 43 6.66 -9.39 -22.57
N VAL A 44 7.68 -8.62 -22.18
CA VAL A 44 8.55 -7.88 -23.10
C VAL A 44 9.98 -8.36 -22.92
N GLU A 45 10.80 -8.28 -23.97
CA GLU A 45 12.22 -8.52 -23.86
C GLU A 45 12.88 -7.39 -23.04
N TYR A 46 13.81 -7.71 -22.16
CA TYR A 46 14.49 -6.68 -21.36
C TYR A 46 15.20 -5.66 -22.25
N GLN A 47 15.72 -6.09 -23.40
CA GLN A 47 16.41 -5.22 -24.35
C GLN A 47 15.53 -4.06 -24.84
N ASP A 48 14.21 -4.27 -24.96
CA ASP A 48 13.25 -3.30 -25.48
C ASP A 48 12.87 -2.22 -24.45
N ILE A 49 13.24 -2.45 -23.19
CA ILE A 49 12.94 -1.54 -22.08
C ILE A 49 14.17 -1.14 -21.25
N GLN A 50 15.38 -1.53 -21.70
CA GLN A 50 16.61 -1.24 -20.95
C GLN A 50 16.88 0.26 -20.76
N ASP A 51 16.40 1.10 -21.69
CA ASP A 51 16.54 2.56 -21.65
C ASP A 51 15.42 3.24 -20.85
N LYS A 52 14.48 2.47 -20.30
CA LYS A 52 13.41 2.99 -19.46
C LYS A 52 13.87 2.96 -17.98
N ASP A 53 13.56 4.00 -17.25
CA ASP A 53 13.86 4.08 -15.81
C ASP A 53 12.90 3.19 -15.00
N VAL A 54 13.08 1.88 -15.11
CA VAL A 54 12.27 0.88 -14.42
C VAL A 54 13.12 0.03 -13.48
N VAL A 55 12.66 -0.12 -12.26
CA VAL A 55 13.29 -1.01 -11.28
C VAL A 55 12.74 -2.42 -11.44
N LEU A 56 13.64 -3.38 -11.68
CA LEU A 56 13.29 -4.77 -11.92
C LEU A 56 13.69 -5.66 -10.74
N TYR A 57 12.89 -6.69 -10.52
CA TYR A 57 13.15 -7.75 -9.54
C TYR A 57 13.06 -9.10 -10.22
N ASP A 58 14.02 -9.96 -9.96
CA ASP A 58 13.98 -11.36 -10.41
C ASP A 58 12.73 -12.05 -9.85
N LEU A 59 11.99 -12.76 -10.70
CA LEU A 59 10.73 -13.40 -10.31
C LEU A 59 10.95 -14.47 -9.23
N ARG A 60 12.05 -15.21 -9.31
CA ARG A 60 12.34 -16.37 -8.44
C ARG A 60 12.99 -15.93 -7.13
N THR A 61 14.07 -15.15 -7.21
CA THR A 61 14.87 -14.77 -6.03
C THR A 61 14.31 -13.57 -5.30
N LYS A 62 13.45 -12.77 -5.95
CA LYS A 62 12.93 -11.48 -5.46
C LYS A 62 14.02 -10.43 -5.22
N GLN A 63 15.21 -10.65 -5.72
CA GLN A 63 16.29 -9.70 -5.63
C GLN A 63 16.18 -8.64 -6.72
N ARG A 64 16.56 -7.41 -6.39
CA ARG A 64 16.66 -6.33 -7.35
C ARG A 64 17.72 -6.66 -8.39
N LEU A 65 17.39 -6.40 -9.64
CA LEU A 65 18.30 -6.57 -10.79
C LEU A 65 18.91 -5.20 -11.11
N GLU A 66 20.22 -5.07 -10.94
CA GLU A 66 20.93 -3.83 -11.28
C GLU A 66 21.31 -3.80 -12.77
N ASN A 67 21.77 -4.93 -13.34
CA ASN A 67 22.14 -5.07 -14.72
C ASN A 67 21.65 -6.43 -15.25
N PRO A 68 20.36 -6.55 -15.62
CA PRO A 68 19.81 -7.80 -16.11
C PRO A 68 20.50 -8.24 -17.40
N SER A 69 20.73 -9.54 -17.54
CA SER A 69 21.22 -10.11 -18.79
C SER A 69 20.12 -10.09 -19.87
N LYS A 70 20.51 -10.18 -21.15
CA LYS A 70 19.58 -10.11 -22.28
C LYS A 70 18.57 -11.25 -22.36
N ASP A 71 18.75 -12.30 -21.58
CA ASP A 71 17.86 -13.46 -21.47
C ASP A 71 16.66 -13.21 -20.51
N TYR A 72 16.57 -12.00 -19.93
CA TYR A 72 15.42 -11.63 -19.11
C TYR A 72 14.24 -11.18 -19.96
N TYR A 73 13.06 -11.68 -19.57
CA TYR A 73 11.77 -11.21 -20.02
C TYR A 73 11.02 -10.57 -18.87
N VAL A 74 10.49 -9.38 -19.10
CA VAL A 74 9.82 -8.59 -18.09
C VAL A 74 8.31 -8.82 -18.20
N ILE A 75 7.68 -9.22 -17.11
CA ILE A 75 6.27 -9.55 -17.08
C ILE A 75 5.42 -8.29 -17.05
N VAL A 76 4.63 -8.09 -18.11
CA VAL A 76 3.66 -7.00 -18.24
C VAL A 76 2.32 -7.42 -17.64
N ASP A 77 1.82 -8.61 -17.98
CA ASP A 77 0.61 -9.21 -17.37
C ASP A 77 0.84 -10.65 -17.01
N GLY A 78 0.18 -11.08 -15.94
CA GLY A 78 0.22 -12.48 -15.50
C GLY A 78 1.21 -12.75 -14.38
N GLN A 79 1.70 -11.77 -13.64
CA GLN A 79 2.63 -11.94 -12.53
C GLN A 79 2.15 -12.97 -11.49
N HIS A 80 0.87 -12.97 -11.13
CA HIS A 80 0.30 -13.98 -10.23
C HIS A 80 0.34 -15.39 -10.83
N ARG A 81 0.04 -15.49 -12.14
CA ARG A 81 0.09 -16.74 -12.90
C ARG A 81 1.52 -17.30 -12.96
N SER A 82 2.48 -16.42 -13.24
CA SER A 82 3.91 -16.77 -13.28
C SER A 82 4.41 -17.28 -11.95
N MET A 83 4.02 -16.63 -10.84
CA MET A 83 4.39 -17.09 -9.50
C MET A 83 3.78 -18.43 -9.15
N CYS A 84 2.52 -18.67 -9.51
CA CYS A 84 1.89 -19.96 -9.29
C CYS A 84 2.56 -21.07 -10.11
N ALA A 85 2.86 -20.81 -11.39
CA ALA A 85 3.56 -21.75 -12.25
C ALA A 85 4.94 -22.09 -11.70
N LEU A 86 5.69 -21.08 -11.25
CA LEU A 86 7.01 -21.27 -10.64
C LEU A 86 6.93 -22.14 -9.37
N GLN A 87 5.99 -21.84 -8.48
CA GLN A 87 5.81 -22.63 -7.26
C GLN A 87 5.43 -24.08 -7.57
N LEU A 88 4.54 -24.32 -8.51
CA LEU A 88 4.15 -25.65 -8.92
C LEU A 88 5.32 -26.43 -9.56
N TYR A 89 6.09 -25.76 -10.41
CA TYR A 89 7.30 -26.34 -11.01
C TYR A 89 8.33 -26.73 -9.93
N GLU A 90 8.58 -25.87 -8.96
CA GLU A 90 9.52 -26.13 -7.87
C GLU A 90 9.04 -27.28 -6.95
N GLU A 91 7.75 -27.32 -6.62
CA GLU A 91 7.17 -28.42 -5.86
C GLU A 91 7.39 -29.77 -6.59
N MET A 92 7.04 -29.86 -7.87
CA MET A 92 7.18 -31.10 -8.63
C MET A 92 8.64 -31.51 -8.89
N LYS A 93 9.54 -30.53 -9.08
CA LYS A 93 10.98 -30.80 -9.14
C LYS A 93 11.52 -31.42 -7.83
N ASN A 94 11.10 -30.85 -6.71
CA ASN A 94 11.50 -31.36 -5.38
C ASN A 94 10.95 -32.75 -5.10
N GLU A 95 9.82 -33.13 -5.70
CA GLU A 95 9.24 -34.47 -5.66
C GLU A 95 9.93 -35.44 -6.63
N GLY A 96 10.96 -35.01 -7.36
CA GLY A 96 11.72 -35.82 -8.29
C GLY A 96 11.08 -36.00 -9.67
N SER A 97 10.04 -35.22 -10.00
CA SER A 97 9.38 -35.27 -11.30
C SER A 97 10.26 -34.70 -12.40
N ASP A 98 10.32 -35.31 -13.56
CA ASP A 98 10.99 -34.78 -14.75
C ASP A 98 10.06 -33.83 -15.51
N VAL A 99 9.97 -32.61 -15.02
CA VAL A 99 9.09 -31.56 -15.56
C VAL A 99 9.89 -30.35 -16.01
N ARG A 100 9.37 -29.65 -17.03
CA ARG A 100 9.91 -28.40 -17.54
C ARG A 100 8.98 -27.26 -17.16
N PHE A 101 9.52 -26.04 -16.98
CA PHE A 101 8.69 -24.88 -16.65
C PHE A 101 7.64 -24.58 -17.73
N THR A 102 7.95 -24.85 -18.99
CA THR A 102 7.02 -24.74 -20.12
C THR A 102 5.79 -25.63 -20.02
N ASP A 103 5.83 -26.68 -19.21
CA ASP A 103 4.68 -27.57 -19.00
C ASP A 103 3.58 -26.86 -18.20
N PHE A 104 3.93 -25.80 -17.50
CA PHE A 104 3.02 -25.09 -16.59
C PHE A 104 2.50 -23.75 -17.12
N ILE A 105 3.23 -23.07 -18.02
CA ILE A 105 2.88 -21.74 -18.48
C ILE A 105 3.38 -21.44 -19.89
N TYR A 106 2.62 -20.64 -20.62
CA TYR A 106 3.00 -20.07 -21.92
C TYR A 106 3.15 -18.55 -21.79
N ALA A 107 4.07 -17.95 -22.56
CA ALA A 107 4.23 -16.53 -22.64
C ALA A 107 4.05 -16.02 -24.08
N ASN A 108 3.42 -14.87 -24.21
CA ASN A 108 3.38 -14.09 -25.44
C ASN A 108 4.32 -12.90 -25.27
N VAL A 109 5.17 -12.64 -26.28
CA VAL A 109 6.10 -11.51 -26.28
C VAL A 109 5.46 -10.35 -27.02
N MET A 110 5.45 -9.18 -26.41
CA MET A 110 5.13 -7.92 -27.09
C MET A 110 6.32 -7.49 -27.95
N GLU A 111 6.05 -6.98 -29.15
CA GLU A 111 7.07 -6.43 -30.04
C GLU A 111 7.17 -4.89 -29.89
N ASP A 112 8.34 -4.36 -30.25
CA ASP A 112 8.89 -3.05 -29.98
C ASP A 112 8.03 -1.81 -30.30
N GLU A 113 7.29 -1.80 -31.40
CA GLU A 113 6.65 -0.58 -31.91
C GLU A 113 5.62 0.03 -30.94
N GLU A 114 5.00 -0.80 -30.09
CA GLU A 114 4.01 -0.35 -29.11
C GLU A 114 4.61 0.07 -27.75
N ILE A 115 5.87 -0.34 -27.48
CA ILE A 115 6.53 -0.11 -26.19
C ILE A 115 7.30 1.21 -26.19
N GLN A 116 7.76 1.66 -27.34
CA GLN A 116 8.58 2.87 -27.48
C GLN A 116 7.82 4.17 -27.20
N GLU A 117 6.53 4.21 -27.45
CA GLU A 117 5.69 5.41 -27.33
C GLU A 117 4.98 5.55 -25.99
N SER A 118 4.93 4.50 -25.15
CA SER A 118 4.17 4.50 -23.92
C SER A 118 5.02 4.23 -22.66
N ASP A 119 4.65 4.87 -21.56
CA ASP A 119 5.15 4.51 -20.24
C ASP A 119 4.73 3.06 -19.94
N ILE A 120 5.72 2.16 -19.75
CA ILE A 120 5.48 0.75 -19.48
C ILE A 120 4.65 0.56 -18.19
N ILE A 121 4.79 1.44 -17.21
CA ILE A 121 4.00 1.40 -15.97
C ILE A 121 2.54 1.75 -16.26
N ALA A 122 2.29 2.78 -17.06
CA ALA A 122 0.94 3.14 -17.49
C ALA A 122 0.28 1.99 -18.28
N ARG A 123 1.02 1.34 -19.16
CA ARG A 123 0.53 0.17 -19.92
C ARG A 123 0.15 -1.01 -19.03
N ILE A 124 0.97 -1.31 -18.02
CA ILE A 124 0.65 -2.33 -17.02
C ILE A 124 -0.64 -1.97 -16.26
N MET A 125 -0.83 -0.69 -15.92
CA MET A 125 -2.06 -0.23 -15.28
C MET A 125 -3.29 -0.45 -16.15
N ASP A 126 -3.22 -0.12 -17.43
CA ASP A 126 -4.31 -0.29 -18.39
C ASP A 126 -4.69 -1.77 -18.54
N ILE A 127 -3.72 -2.63 -18.77
CA ILE A 127 -3.94 -4.07 -18.88
C ILE A 127 -4.56 -4.63 -17.60
N ASN A 128 -4.05 -4.25 -16.45
CA ASN A 128 -4.55 -4.74 -15.16
C ASN A 128 -5.93 -4.15 -14.79
N SER A 129 -6.28 -2.98 -15.28
CA SER A 129 -7.60 -2.38 -15.05
C SER A 129 -8.72 -3.15 -15.76
N THR A 130 -8.42 -3.77 -16.91
CA THR A 130 -9.40 -4.55 -17.67
C THR A 130 -9.61 -5.97 -17.12
N THR A 131 -8.60 -6.54 -16.44
CA THR A 131 -8.66 -7.93 -15.94
C THR A 131 -9.06 -8.03 -14.48
N ARG A 132 -8.59 -7.11 -13.64
CA ARG A 132 -8.92 -6.99 -12.22
C ARG A 132 -8.72 -5.56 -11.78
N CYS A 133 -9.77 -4.94 -11.29
CA CYS A 133 -9.69 -3.58 -10.74
C CYS A 133 -8.58 -3.47 -9.69
N TRP A 134 -7.70 -2.51 -9.87
CA TRP A 134 -6.71 -2.18 -8.86
C TRP A 134 -7.39 -1.65 -7.61
N ALA A 135 -6.89 -2.03 -6.46
CA ALA A 135 -7.27 -1.41 -5.20
C ALA A 135 -6.52 -0.07 -5.05
N SER A 136 -7.03 0.83 -4.22
CA SER A 136 -6.39 2.14 -3.98
C SER A 136 -4.90 2.05 -3.65
N LYS A 137 -4.46 1.00 -2.92
CA LYS A 137 -3.06 0.77 -2.57
C LYS A 137 -2.16 0.51 -3.79
N ASP A 138 -2.71 -0.08 -4.85
CA ASP A 138 -1.95 -0.41 -6.06
C ASP A 138 -1.66 0.88 -6.86
N TYR A 139 -2.66 1.76 -6.97
CA TYR A 139 -2.49 3.10 -7.56
C TYR A 139 -1.49 3.96 -6.78
N ILE A 140 -1.55 3.93 -5.44
CA ILE A 140 -0.61 4.66 -4.58
C ILE A 140 0.81 4.14 -4.79
N LYS A 141 1.00 2.83 -4.84
CA LYS A 141 2.31 2.22 -5.06
C LYS A 141 2.87 2.64 -6.41
N SER A 142 2.06 2.57 -7.47
CA SER A 142 2.47 2.96 -8.82
C SER A 142 2.84 4.44 -8.92
N ALA A 143 1.99 5.34 -8.40
CA ALA A 143 2.26 6.77 -8.39
C ALA A 143 3.55 7.12 -7.62
N TYR A 144 3.76 6.48 -6.46
CA TYR A 144 4.99 6.68 -5.68
C TYR A 144 6.23 6.19 -6.42
N THR A 145 6.15 5.07 -7.15
CA THR A 145 7.29 4.56 -7.95
C THR A 145 7.60 5.50 -9.11
N HIS A 146 6.57 6.11 -9.71
CA HIS A 146 6.72 7.08 -10.78
C HIS A 146 7.44 8.37 -10.32
N ASN A 147 7.14 8.87 -9.09
CA ASN A 147 7.82 10.03 -8.51
C ASN A 147 8.06 9.82 -7.00
N PRO A 148 9.16 9.15 -6.62
CA PRO A 148 9.45 8.79 -5.23
C PRO A 148 9.88 9.98 -4.35
N GLU A 149 10.26 11.11 -4.95
CA GLU A 149 10.70 12.32 -4.25
C GLU A 149 9.53 13.27 -3.94
N ASP A 150 8.34 13.03 -4.49
CA ASP A 150 7.17 13.86 -4.24
C ASP A 150 6.68 13.71 -2.80
N GLU A 151 6.66 14.82 -2.06
CA GLU A 151 6.29 14.85 -0.64
C GLU A 151 4.84 14.37 -0.40
N THR A 152 3.93 14.68 -1.32
CA THR A 152 2.53 14.23 -1.26
C THR A 152 2.45 12.71 -1.36
N LEU A 153 3.17 12.12 -2.31
CA LEU A 153 3.18 10.67 -2.50
C LEU A 153 3.89 9.94 -1.37
N ILE A 154 4.95 10.52 -0.81
CA ILE A 154 5.59 10.02 0.41
C ILE A 154 4.57 9.94 1.54
N ALA A 155 3.85 11.03 1.82
CA ALA A 155 2.85 11.10 2.87
C ALA A 155 1.66 10.15 2.62
N VAL A 156 1.17 10.08 1.38
CA VAL A 156 0.10 9.14 0.98
C VAL A 156 0.51 7.69 1.21
N LYS A 157 1.73 7.33 0.82
CA LYS A 157 2.29 5.98 1.05
C LYS A 157 2.37 5.65 2.54
N LEU A 158 2.88 6.55 3.36
CA LEU A 158 2.98 6.38 4.81
C LEU A 158 1.59 6.20 5.45
N CYS A 159 0.64 7.07 5.15
CA CYS A 159 -0.73 6.95 5.63
C CYS A 159 -1.36 5.60 5.25
N THR A 160 -1.14 5.14 4.02
CA THR A 160 -1.63 3.83 3.56
C THR A 160 -0.99 2.69 4.32
N GLN A 161 0.30 2.75 4.61
CA GLN A 161 1.00 1.73 5.42
C GLN A 161 0.47 1.68 6.84
N LEU A 162 0.06 2.80 7.41
CA LEU A 162 -0.61 2.92 8.69
C LEU A 162 -2.07 2.46 8.66
N GLY A 163 -2.63 2.20 7.48
CA GLY A 163 -3.99 1.70 7.27
C GLY A 163 -5.05 2.78 7.11
N PHE A 164 -4.67 4.01 6.78
CA PHE A 164 -5.62 5.05 6.39
C PHE A 164 -6.26 4.72 5.05
N SER A 165 -7.53 5.08 4.88
CA SER A 165 -8.16 5.09 3.57
C SER A 165 -7.64 6.27 2.74
N ILE A 166 -7.63 6.13 1.41
CA ILE A 166 -7.22 7.22 0.52
C ILE A 166 -8.03 8.49 0.74
N SER A 167 -9.32 8.35 1.02
CA SER A 167 -10.23 9.47 1.32
C SER A 167 -9.86 10.19 2.63
N ASN A 168 -9.49 9.46 3.69
CA ASN A 168 -9.03 10.09 4.92
C ASN A 168 -7.65 10.73 4.74
N THR A 169 -6.78 10.10 3.97
CA THR A 169 -5.49 10.71 3.60
C THR A 169 -5.71 12.03 2.88
N GLY A 170 -6.65 12.10 1.93
CA GLY A 170 -7.02 13.35 1.25
C GLY A 170 -7.54 14.44 2.19
N ARG A 171 -8.28 14.06 3.26
CA ARG A 171 -8.69 15.03 4.29
C ARG A 171 -7.50 15.63 5.02
N TYR A 172 -6.54 14.82 5.42
CA TYR A 172 -5.34 15.30 6.12
C TYR A 172 -4.42 16.13 5.23
N LEU A 173 -4.18 15.71 4.00
CA LEU A 173 -3.23 16.36 3.10
C LEU A 173 -3.83 17.57 2.36
N CYS A 174 -5.02 17.36 1.78
CA CYS A 174 -5.63 18.29 0.81
C CYS A 174 -6.86 19.01 1.37
N ASN A 175 -7.20 18.82 2.64
CA ASN A 175 -8.43 19.35 3.24
C ASN A 175 -9.72 18.90 2.50
N ASN A 176 -9.64 17.85 1.69
CA ASN A 176 -10.73 17.37 0.85
C ASN A 176 -10.68 15.86 0.66
N HIS A 177 -11.77 15.17 0.99
CA HIS A 177 -11.87 13.72 0.86
C HIS A 177 -11.92 13.21 -0.59
N LYS A 178 -12.23 14.07 -1.55
CA LYS A 178 -12.29 13.76 -2.99
C LYS A 178 -11.02 14.14 -3.75
N ALA A 179 -10.07 14.81 -3.11
CA ALA A 179 -8.87 15.29 -3.77
C ALA A 179 -7.97 14.13 -4.22
N LEU A 180 -7.80 13.12 -3.37
CA LEU A 180 -7.03 11.91 -3.70
C LEU A 180 -7.98 10.76 -4.04
N THR A 181 -7.94 10.32 -5.28
CA THR A 181 -8.72 9.17 -5.77
C THR A 181 -7.83 8.26 -6.61
N PRO A 182 -8.19 6.99 -6.81
CA PRO A 182 -7.49 6.10 -7.74
C PRO A 182 -7.34 6.72 -9.14
N MET A 183 -8.37 7.41 -9.63
CA MET A 183 -8.35 8.08 -10.94
C MET A 183 -7.33 9.22 -11.00
N VAL A 184 -7.24 10.05 -9.96
CA VAL A 184 -6.24 11.13 -9.88
C VAL A 184 -4.83 10.56 -9.93
N LEU A 185 -4.56 9.52 -9.13
CA LEU A 185 -3.25 8.85 -9.10
C LEU A 185 -2.91 8.17 -10.42
N SER A 186 -3.90 7.56 -11.08
CA SER A 186 -3.73 6.95 -12.41
C SER A 186 -3.35 7.99 -13.45
N ARG A 187 -4.08 9.09 -13.53
CA ARG A 187 -3.78 10.19 -14.48
C ARG A 187 -2.42 10.83 -14.22
N PHE A 188 -2.06 11.01 -12.95
CA PHE A 188 -0.72 11.50 -12.59
C PHE A 188 0.38 10.55 -13.09
N THR A 189 0.24 9.25 -12.85
CA THR A 189 1.21 8.24 -13.34
C THR A 189 1.30 8.17 -14.85
N ALA A 190 0.20 8.45 -15.55
CA ALA A 190 0.17 8.51 -17.02
C ALA A 190 0.66 9.86 -17.60
N ASN A 191 1.11 10.80 -16.79
CA ASN A 191 1.44 12.17 -17.18
C ASN A 191 0.26 12.95 -17.83
N GLU A 192 -0.97 12.60 -17.46
CA GLU A 192 -2.21 13.20 -17.97
C GLU A 192 -2.83 14.22 -16.99
N GLY A 193 -2.18 14.49 -15.86
CA GLY A 193 -2.64 15.45 -14.87
C GLY A 193 -1.75 15.53 -13.64
N ASP A 194 -1.93 16.58 -12.87
CA ASP A 194 -1.16 16.86 -11.67
C ASP A 194 -1.81 16.28 -10.41
N LEU A 195 -1.00 16.13 -9.36
CA LEU A 195 -1.50 15.88 -8.02
C LEU A 195 -2.25 17.11 -7.50
N PRO A 196 -3.27 16.93 -6.64
CA PRO A 196 -3.99 18.04 -6.05
C PRO A 196 -3.07 18.85 -5.13
N GLU A 197 -3.39 20.13 -4.97
CA GLU A 197 -2.74 20.97 -3.97
C GLU A 197 -2.85 20.31 -2.59
N SER A 198 -1.72 20.21 -1.91
CA SER A 198 -1.62 19.50 -0.64
C SER A 198 -0.58 20.14 0.28
N ASN A 199 -0.69 19.85 1.58
CA ASN A 199 0.32 20.22 2.55
C ASN A 199 0.78 18.98 3.34
N PRO A 200 1.64 18.15 2.76
CA PRO A 200 2.10 16.89 3.38
C PRO A 200 2.88 17.14 4.68
N ARG A 201 3.68 18.21 4.76
CA ARG A 201 4.45 18.57 5.95
C ARG A 201 3.54 18.87 7.13
N LYS A 202 2.55 19.76 6.95
CA LYS A 202 1.56 20.10 7.98
C LYS A 202 0.73 18.86 8.38
N ALA A 203 0.35 18.04 7.42
CA ALA A 203 -0.43 16.83 7.69
C ALA A 203 0.34 15.82 8.57
N LEU A 204 1.60 15.52 8.24
CA LEU A 204 2.43 14.62 9.04
C LEU A 204 2.74 15.20 10.42
N GLU A 205 2.93 16.52 10.54
CA GLU A 205 3.13 17.17 11.83
C GLU A 205 1.89 17.06 12.73
N ILE A 206 0.69 17.29 12.18
CA ILE A 206 -0.57 17.07 12.91
C ILE A 206 -0.68 15.62 13.38
N LEU A 207 -0.46 14.66 12.48
CA LEU A 207 -0.54 13.24 12.82
C LEU A 207 0.50 12.87 13.89
N ARG A 208 1.71 13.40 13.81
CA ARG A 208 2.77 13.18 14.78
C ARG A 208 2.38 13.70 16.14
N MET A 209 1.90 14.91 16.23
CA MET A 209 1.45 15.52 17.47
C MET A 209 0.30 14.72 18.11
N LEU A 210 -0.67 14.25 17.31
CA LEU A 210 -1.74 13.40 17.82
C LEU A 210 -1.22 12.08 18.39
N VAL A 211 -0.21 11.47 17.79
CA VAL A 211 0.45 10.27 18.32
C VAL A 211 1.20 10.59 19.62
N ASP A 212 1.95 11.68 19.64
CA ASP A 212 2.73 12.10 20.84
C ASP A 212 1.81 12.47 22.03
N THR A 213 0.56 12.88 21.76
CA THR A 213 -0.49 13.10 22.77
C THR A 213 -1.15 11.78 23.25
N GLY A 214 -0.81 10.64 22.65
CA GLY A 214 -1.31 9.33 23.06
C GLY A 214 -2.43 8.75 22.19
N PHE A 215 -2.81 9.42 21.10
CA PHE A 215 -3.84 8.87 20.20
C PHE A 215 -3.33 7.65 19.43
N CYS A 216 -4.01 6.52 19.61
CA CYS A 216 -3.64 5.30 18.91
C CYS A 216 -3.97 5.38 17.41
N ASN A 217 -3.22 4.62 16.59
CA ASN A 217 -3.40 4.60 15.15
C ASN A 217 -4.81 4.20 14.71
N ASN A 218 -5.52 3.38 15.50
CA ASN A 218 -6.90 3.01 15.19
C ASN A 218 -7.86 4.19 15.27
N PHE A 219 -7.59 5.15 16.13
CA PHE A 219 -8.36 6.38 16.26
C PHE A 219 -8.01 7.36 15.13
N LEU A 220 -6.72 7.58 14.87
CA LEU A 220 -6.25 8.53 13.86
C LEU A 220 -6.79 8.24 12.45
N LYS A 221 -6.94 6.98 12.08
CA LYS A 221 -7.48 6.60 10.76
C LYS A 221 -9.01 6.66 10.67
N LYS A 222 -9.72 7.09 11.73
CA LYS A 222 -11.17 7.21 11.69
C LYS A 222 -11.58 8.43 10.86
N ARG A 223 -12.64 8.24 10.08
CA ARG A 223 -13.21 9.26 9.21
C ARG A 223 -13.57 10.52 10.00
N TYR A 224 -14.18 10.34 11.15
CA TYR A 224 -14.74 11.44 11.96
C TYR A 224 -13.66 12.40 12.49
N LEU A 225 -12.52 11.88 12.96
CA LEU A 225 -11.41 12.74 13.37
C LEU A 225 -10.86 13.54 12.19
N ALA A 226 -10.68 12.88 11.04
CA ALA A 226 -10.23 13.57 9.82
C ALA A 226 -11.24 14.63 9.34
N GLU A 227 -12.54 14.41 9.51
CA GLU A 227 -13.59 15.39 9.21
C GLU A 227 -13.54 16.59 10.16
N GLU A 228 -13.37 16.38 11.47
CA GLU A 228 -13.23 17.46 12.45
C GLU A 228 -11.98 18.33 12.16
N ILE A 229 -10.87 17.71 11.80
CA ILE A 229 -9.66 18.45 11.38
C ILE A 229 -9.94 19.33 10.16
N VAL A 230 -10.71 18.85 9.17
CA VAL A 230 -11.13 19.64 8.01
C VAL A 230 -12.02 20.82 8.46
N ILE A 231 -12.98 20.58 9.34
CA ILE A 231 -13.87 21.61 9.86
C ILE A 231 -13.06 22.69 10.59
N LYS A 232 -12.14 22.28 11.48
CA LYS A 232 -11.30 23.22 12.25
C LYS A 232 -10.35 24.02 11.37
N ARG A 233 -9.82 23.44 10.29
CA ARG A 233 -9.06 24.18 9.26
C ARG A 233 -9.91 25.25 8.58
N ASN A 234 -11.13 24.89 8.19
CA ASN A 234 -12.02 25.81 7.46
C ASN A 234 -12.53 26.96 8.34
N CYS A 235 -12.51 26.80 9.67
CA CYS A 235 -12.89 27.83 10.64
C CYS A 235 -11.69 28.58 11.23
N ASP A 236 -10.49 28.37 10.73
CA ASP A 236 -9.21 28.90 11.28
C ASP A 236 -8.99 28.58 12.77
N CYS A 237 -9.65 27.55 13.28
CA CYS A 237 -9.60 27.11 14.69
C CYS A 237 -8.67 25.88 14.88
N LEU A 238 -7.95 25.45 13.84
CA LEU A 238 -7.17 24.23 13.92
C LEU A 238 -6.07 24.31 14.97
N ASP A 239 -5.32 25.39 15.01
CA ASP A 239 -4.19 25.54 15.91
C ASP A 239 -4.65 25.59 17.37
N ALA A 240 -5.78 26.24 17.67
CA ALA A 240 -6.41 26.23 18.98
C ALA A 240 -6.87 24.80 19.37
N PHE A 241 -7.51 24.09 18.44
CA PHE A 241 -7.93 22.69 18.63
C PHE A 241 -6.73 21.77 18.90
N LEU A 242 -5.65 21.90 18.14
CA LEU A 242 -4.44 21.11 18.35
C LEU A 242 -3.76 21.42 19.68
N ASN A 243 -3.74 22.69 20.09
CA ASN A 243 -3.26 23.10 21.41
C ASN A 243 -4.06 22.47 22.56
N SER A 244 -5.39 22.37 22.43
CA SER A 244 -6.22 21.70 23.42
C SER A 244 -5.90 20.23 23.55
N LEU A 245 -5.66 19.56 22.42
CA LEU A 245 -5.26 18.14 22.41
C LEU A 245 -3.95 17.91 23.16
N CYS A 246 -2.97 18.81 23.05
CA CYS A 246 -1.69 18.74 23.75
C CYS A 246 -1.81 18.93 25.28
N ARG A 247 -2.94 19.45 25.79
CA ARG A 247 -3.17 19.71 27.20
C ARG A 247 -4.02 18.66 27.90
N LEU A 248 -4.44 17.62 27.16
CA LEU A 248 -5.20 16.54 27.77
C LEU A 248 -4.39 15.86 28.88
N ASP A 249 -5.05 15.63 29.99
CA ASP A 249 -4.46 14.84 31.06
C ASP A 249 -4.33 13.35 30.65
N SER A 250 -3.45 12.66 31.33
CA SER A 250 -3.17 11.24 31.02
C SER A 250 -4.38 10.33 31.24
N ALA A 251 -5.36 10.72 32.06
CA ALA A 251 -6.59 9.95 32.28
C ALA A 251 -7.51 10.08 31.07
N THR A 252 -7.69 11.29 30.53
CA THR A 252 -8.47 11.56 29.32
C THR A 252 -7.85 10.89 28.11
N VAL A 253 -6.51 10.96 27.95
CA VAL A 253 -5.79 10.26 26.88
C VAL A 253 -6.05 8.75 26.94
N LYS A 254 -5.91 8.13 28.12
CA LYS A 254 -6.19 6.69 28.31
C LYS A 254 -7.64 6.32 28.01
N MET A 255 -8.58 7.19 28.37
CA MET A 255 -9.98 7.00 28.03
C MET A 255 -10.18 6.99 26.52
N ILE A 256 -9.57 7.91 25.79
CA ILE A 256 -9.62 8.00 24.32
C ILE A 256 -8.95 6.78 23.67
N GLU A 257 -7.79 6.37 24.16
CA GLU A 257 -7.10 5.16 23.71
C GLU A 257 -7.92 3.88 23.93
N GLY A 258 -8.66 3.82 25.04
CA GLY A 258 -9.53 2.72 25.40
C GLY A 258 -10.80 2.61 24.55
N LEU A 259 -11.14 3.60 23.72
CA LEU A 259 -12.32 3.56 22.83
C LEU A 259 -12.19 2.43 21.81
N THR A 260 -13.18 1.53 21.85
CA THR A 260 -13.29 0.47 20.85
C THR A 260 -13.78 1.03 19.50
N PRO A 261 -13.65 0.28 18.39
CA PRO A 261 -14.25 0.69 17.12
C PRO A 261 -15.76 0.95 17.19
N GLN A 262 -16.47 0.26 18.08
CA GLN A 262 -17.90 0.45 18.32
C GLN A 262 -18.20 1.75 19.08
N ASP A 263 -17.30 2.19 19.94
CA ASP A 263 -17.44 3.44 20.68
C ASP A 263 -17.08 4.68 19.86
N CYS A 264 -16.38 4.50 18.75
CA CYS A 264 -15.93 5.58 17.86
C CYS A 264 -16.99 5.92 16.80
N ASP A 265 -18.26 6.04 17.17
CA ASP A 265 -19.28 6.62 16.30
C ASP A 265 -19.12 8.14 16.17
N SER A 266 -19.77 8.72 15.16
CA SER A 266 -19.66 10.17 14.87
C SER A 266 -20.10 11.04 16.04
N HIS A 267 -21.09 10.59 16.80
CA HIS A 267 -21.65 11.36 17.92
C HIS A 267 -20.65 11.45 19.07
N LYS A 268 -20.09 10.31 19.51
CA LYS A 268 -19.11 10.27 20.61
C LYS A 268 -17.85 11.09 20.29
N ILE A 269 -17.34 10.99 19.07
CA ILE A 269 -16.16 11.79 18.66
C ILE A 269 -16.49 13.27 18.66
N ARG A 270 -17.66 13.68 18.14
CA ARG A 270 -18.08 15.08 18.20
C ARG A 270 -18.26 15.59 19.64
N THR A 271 -18.83 14.76 20.50
CA THR A 271 -18.95 15.10 21.92
C THR A 271 -17.58 15.29 22.56
N ILE A 272 -16.62 14.42 22.30
CA ILE A 272 -15.24 14.56 22.78
C ILE A 272 -14.60 15.83 22.25
N VAL A 273 -14.74 16.12 20.97
CA VAL A 273 -14.20 17.36 20.34
C VAL A 273 -14.87 18.61 20.92
N GLN A 274 -16.18 18.57 21.17
CA GLN A 274 -16.91 19.69 21.81
C GLN A 274 -16.49 19.92 23.25
N GLU A 275 -16.19 18.87 24.02
CA GLU A 275 -15.62 19.01 25.37
C GLU A 275 -14.23 19.70 25.31
N PHE A 276 -13.40 19.39 24.30
CA PHE A 276 -12.14 20.08 24.08
C PHE A 276 -12.33 21.55 23.73
N ASP A 277 -13.34 21.89 22.92
CA ASP A 277 -13.65 23.27 22.57
C ASP A 277 -14.11 24.08 23.82
N LYS A 278 -14.81 23.45 24.77
CA LYS A 278 -15.18 24.08 26.05
C LYS A 278 -13.96 24.36 26.92
N ILE A 279 -13.04 23.43 27.03
CA ILE A 279 -11.79 23.60 27.79
C ILE A 279 -10.98 24.78 27.25
N LEU A 280 -11.04 25.02 25.94
CA LEU A 280 -10.34 26.15 25.30
C LEU A 280 -10.98 27.50 25.57
N SER A 281 -12.32 27.56 25.76
CA SER A 281 -13.02 28.81 25.99
C SER A 281 -12.78 29.39 27.40
N ASP A 282 -12.31 28.54 28.33
CA ASP A 282 -12.12 28.92 29.73
C ASP A 282 -10.69 29.31 30.10
N GLU A 283 -9.73 29.18 29.20
CA GLU A 283 -8.32 29.52 29.46
C GLU A 283 -7.73 30.46 28.41
N GLU A 284 -7.12 31.57 28.85
CA GLU A 284 -6.28 32.46 28.07
C GLU A 284 -5.07 31.67 27.49
N SER A 285 -5.22 31.13 26.29
CA SER A 285 -4.20 30.35 25.63
C SER A 285 -3.22 31.25 24.86
N THR A 286 -2.12 31.59 25.48
CA THR A 286 -1.06 32.44 24.92
C THR A 286 0.02 31.69 24.12
N LYS A 287 -0.04 30.36 24.00
CA LYS A 287 0.91 29.60 23.19
C LYS A 287 0.19 28.97 22.00
N CYS A 288 0.28 29.66 20.86
CA CYS A 288 -0.14 29.09 19.59
C CYS A 288 0.78 27.91 19.20
N PHE A 289 0.18 26.80 18.80
CA PHE A 289 0.93 25.71 18.11
C PHE A 289 1.41 26.25 16.77
N VAL A 290 2.71 26.30 16.59
CA VAL A 290 3.33 26.63 15.30
C VAL A 290 3.95 25.35 14.77
N PRO A 291 3.37 24.75 13.70
CA PRO A 291 3.94 23.53 13.13
C PRO A 291 5.35 23.80 12.58
N ASP A 292 6.30 22.96 12.93
CA ASP A 292 7.61 23.00 12.31
C ASP A 292 7.53 22.31 10.94
N LEU A 293 7.61 23.10 9.87
CA LEU A 293 7.54 22.65 8.48
C LEU A 293 8.91 22.55 7.81
N SER A 294 10.00 22.58 8.59
CA SER A 294 11.36 22.45 8.08
C SER A 294 11.62 21.08 7.45
N ASP A 295 12.58 21.02 6.53
CA ASP A 295 13.01 19.75 5.90
C ASP A 295 13.48 18.74 6.96
N LYS A 296 14.19 19.21 7.99
CA LYS A 296 14.63 18.39 9.10
C LYS A 296 13.44 17.72 9.79
N ARG A 297 12.43 18.50 10.18
CA ARG A 297 11.24 18.00 10.88
C ARG A 297 10.42 17.08 10.00
N PHE A 298 10.28 17.39 8.72
CA PHE A 298 9.60 16.53 7.76
C PHE A 298 10.27 15.15 7.66
N ASN A 299 11.60 15.10 7.55
CA ASN A 299 12.35 13.85 7.51
C ASN A 299 12.26 13.06 8.82
N GLU A 300 12.27 13.73 9.98
CA GLU A 300 12.02 13.10 11.28
C GLU A 300 10.63 12.46 11.34
N ASN A 301 9.61 13.13 10.84
CA ASN A 301 8.25 12.60 10.78
C ASN A 301 8.16 11.39 9.83
N ILE A 302 8.81 11.44 8.67
CA ILE A 302 8.90 10.28 7.76
C ILE A 302 9.53 9.08 8.47
N ALA A 303 10.66 9.27 9.14
CA ALA A 303 11.35 8.20 9.86
C ALA A 303 10.47 7.61 10.98
N PHE A 304 9.81 8.45 11.74
CA PHE A 304 8.90 8.05 12.80
C PHE A 304 7.73 7.20 12.26
N PHE A 305 7.04 7.66 11.22
CA PHE A 305 5.89 6.93 10.69
C PHE A 305 6.28 5.65 9.96
N LYS A 306 7.47 5.57 9.34
CA LYS A 306 8.02 4.31 8.82
C LYS A 306 8.19 3.28 9.94
N LYS A 307 8.82 3.68 11.06
CA LYS A 307 8.98 2.81 12.22
C LYS A 307 7.64 2.33 12.79
N LEU A 308 6.69 3.23 12.98
CA LEU A 308 5.36 2.92 13.46
C LEU A 308 4.63 1.92 12.53
N ALA A 309 4.76 2.07 11.22
CA ALA A 309 4.19 1.15 10.24
C ALA A 309 4.81 -0.25 10.30
N GLU A 310 6.10 -0.37 10.58
CA GLU A 310 6.79 -1.64 10.77
C GLU A 310 6.34 -2.36 12.05
N GLU A 311 6.21 -1.64 13.15
CA GLU A 311 5.69 -2.14 14.42
C GLU A 311 4.26 -2.70 14.28
N LEU A 312 3.41 -1.99 13.54
CA LEU A 312 2.05 -2.46 13.25
C LEU A 312 2.01 -3.71 12.36
N LYS A 313 2.97 -3.88 11.46
CA LYS A 313 3.09 -5.11 10.63
C LYS A 313 3.55 -6.30 11.47
N SER A 314 4.53 -6.13 12.37
CA SER A 314 5.04 -7.20 13.25
C SER A 314 3.93 -7.71 14.17
N THR A 315 3.21 -6.80 14.84
CA THR A 315 2.08 -7.13 15.72
C THR A 315 0.96 -7.91 14.99
N LYS A 316 0.69 -7.57 13.72
CA LYS A 316 -0.29 -8.30 12.89
C LYS A 316 0.19 -9.71 12.54
N LYS A 317 1.48 -9.90 12.27
CA LYS A 317 2.07 -11.24 12.01
C LYS A 317 1.96 -12.14 13.24
N GLU A 318 2.33 -11.65 14.42
CA GLU A 318 2.22 -12.40 15.68
C GLU A 318 0.78 -12.84 15.98
N LYS A 319 -0.20 -11.93 15.82
CA LYS A 319 -1.62 -12.27 16.01
C LYS A 319 -2.11 -13.35 15.03
N LYS A 320 -1.64 -13.36 13.77
CA LYS A 320 -1.96 -14.40 12.80
C LYS A 320 -1.36 -15.75 13.19
N THR A 321 -0.10 -15.76 13.63
CA THR A 321 0.60 -16.98 14.06
C THR A 321 -0.05 -17.57 15.30
N ARG A 322 -0.47 -16.75 16.29
CA ARG A 322 -1.20 -17.22 17.47
C ARG A 322 -2.57 -17.81 17.12
N LYS A 323 -3.32 -17.21 16.17
CA LYS A 323 -4.59 -17.75 15.69
C LYS A 323 -4.42 -19.07 14.95
N SER A 324 -3.39 -19.23 14.12
CA SER A 324 -3.14 -20.49 13.43
C SER A 324 -2.72 -21.60 14.39
N LYS A 325 -1.90 -21.31 15.43
CA LYS A 325 -1.55 -22.28 16.46
C LYS A 325 -2.77 -22.72 17.27
N LYS A 326 -3.64 -21.79 17.67
CA LYS A 326 -4.85 -22.12 18.41
C LYS A 326 -5.81 -23.01 17.60
N ASN A 327 -5.98 -22.75 16.31
CA ASN A 327 -6.79 -23.60 15.43
C ASN A 327 -6.19 -25.01 15.24
N ILE A 328 -4.87 -25.16 15.28
CA ILE A 328 -4.20 -26.47 15.18
C ILE A 328 -4.39 -27.24 16.49
N GLU A 329 -4.29 -26.59 17.66
CA GLU A 329 -4.52 -27.20 18.96
C GLU A 329 -6.00 -27.63 19.15
N GLU A 330 -6.96 -26.85 18.67
CA GLU A 330 -8.38 -27.19 18.69
C GLU A 330 -8.70 -28.38 17.76
N CYS A 331 -8.10 -28.48 16.56
CA CYS A 331 -8.25 -29.64 15.67
C CYS A 331 -7.65 -30.94 16.23
N THR A 332 -6.56 -30.86 16.99
CA THR A 332 -5.92 -32.06 17.56
C THR A 332 -6.65 -32.62 18.80
N VAL A 333 -7.47 -31.80 19.46
CA VAL A 333 -8.25 -32.23 20.64
C VAL A 333 -9.54 -32.97 20.25
N ASP A 334 -10.13 -32.64 19.10
CA ASP A 334 -11.35 -33.31 18.61
C ASP A 334 -11.06 -34.67 17.96
N ASP A 335 -9.88 -34.88 17.37
CA ASP A 335 -9.45 -36.15 16.78
C ASP A 335 -9.10 -37.26 17.82
N VAL A 336 -8.91 -36.87 19.09
CA VAL A 336 -8.57 -37.81 20.18
C VAL A 336 -9.80 -38.36 20.91
N LYS A 337 -11.00 -37.80 20.66
CA LYS A 337 -12.24 -38.23 21.31
C LYS A 337 -13.07 -39.24 20.49
N LEU A 338 -12.56 -39.70 19.37
CA LEU A 338 -13.19 -40.68 18.50
C LEU A 338 -12.32 -41.99 18.35
N LYS A 339 -11.85 -42.52 19.48
CA LYS A 339 -11.35 -43.92 19.54
C LYS A 339 -11.86 -44.59 20.78
#